data_63d3b9e25aeb8deaf57338c6fcef9d1f
#
_entry.id   63d3b9e25aeb8deaf57338c6fcef9d1f
#
_cell.length_a   1.000
_cell.length_b   1.000
_cell.length_c   1.000
_cell.angle_alpha   90.00
_cell.angle_beta   90.00
_cell.angle_gamma   90.00
#
_symmetry.space_group_name_H-M   'P 1'
#
loop_
_entity.id
_entity.type
_entity.pdbx_description
1 polymer ?
#
loop_
_entity_poly.entity_id
_entity_poly.type
_entity_poly.pdbx_seq_one_letter_code
_entity_poly.pdbx_strand_id
1 'polypeptide(L)'
;MAGKVRSLVWTGDSLRLIDQTKLPAVFEFVECRRWQEVSDAIRTMKVRGAPAIGAAAAYGVVLGAMECRGETSERLIAAVAAVIKELAQTRPTAVNLFWALERMENILKAQEGKPAAAVIEALRLEAEAVAAEDVKACRAIGTNGASLIKNGDGVLTICNAGALATVDYGTALGVIRAAFVQGTKFHVYAAETRPFLQGARLTAWELVEEGIPAILICDNMAGWLMQQGRVQLVIVGADRIAANGDTANKIGTYTFAVLAHHHGIPFYVAAPLSTIDISLDSGREIPIEERAAEEVTHLLGHRIAPEGIGVYNPAFDVTPAHLIAGIITEVGIIEPPYRENLAEALKKR
;
A
#
# COMPACT_ATOMS: atom_id res chain seq x y z
N MET A 1 -0.89 -18.36 -13.43
CA MET A 1 -0.55 -18.57 -12.00
C MET A 1 -0.34 -17.20 -11.37
N ALA A 2 -1.41 -16.45 -11.13
CA ALA A 2 -1.35 -15.17 -10.43
C ALA A 2 -1.20 -15.43 -8.93
N GLY A 3 -0.34 -14.67 -8.24
CA GLY A 3 -0.12 -14.78 -6.80
C GLY A 3 1.14 -15.57 -6.41
N LYS A 4 2.22 -15.45 -7.19
CA LYS A 4 3.53 -16.03 -6.82
C LYS A 4 4.24 -15.25 -5.71
N VAL A 5 3.93 -13.97 -5.56
CA VAL A 5 4.60 -13.07 -4.63
C VAL A 5 3.73 -12.86 -3.39
N ARG A 6 4.20 -13.32 -2.23
CA ARG A 6 3.66 -12.97 -0.92
C ARG A 6 4.66 -12.09 -0.19
N SER A 7 4.28 -10.86 0.11
CA SER A 7 5.18 -9.89 0.74
C SER A 7 5.51 -10.25 2.18
N LEU A 8 4.57 -10.89 2.88
CA LEU A 8 4.72 -11.33 4.26
C LEU A 8 4.02 -12.69 4.51
N VAL A 9 4.62 -13.51 5.38
CA VAL A 9 4.11 -14.83 5.76
C VAL A 9 4.33 -15.06 7.24
N TRP A 10 3.25 -15.35 7.97
CA TRP A 10 3.32 -15.80 9.35
C TRP A 10 3.67 -17.28 9.41
N THR A 11 4.67 -17.67 10.21
CA THR A 11 5.15 -19.06 10.33
C THR A 11 4.71 -19.73 11.63
N GLY A 12 3.95 -19.02 12.49
CA GLY A 12 3.51 -19.49 13.80
C GLY A 12 4.33 -18.90 14.96
N ASP A 13 5.61 -18.61 14.73
CA ASP A 13 6.53 -18.04 15.73
C ASP A 13 7.39 -16.87 15.17
N SER A 14 7.26 -16.59 13.90
CA SER A 14 7.98 -15.50 13.24
C SER A 14 7.17 -14.90 12.09
N LEU A 15 7.52 -13.68 11.70
CA LEU A 15 7.04 -13.02 10.50
C LEU A 15 8.14 -12.97 9.47
N ARG A 16 7.94 -13.65 8.33
CA ARG A 16 8.86 -13.62 7.21
C ARG A 16 8.43 -12.57 6.20
N LEU A 17 9.31 -11.64 5.87
CA LEU A 17 9.09 -10.51 4.97
C LEU A 17 10.04 -10.58 3.77
N ILE A 18 9.58 -10.18 2.58
CA ILE A 18 10.49 -9.89 1.46
C ILE A 18 11.25 -8.60 1.78
N ASP A 19 12.57 -8.62 1.74
CA ASP A 19 13.38 -7.40 1.84
C ASP A 19 13.28 -6.59 0.54
N GLN A 20 12.32 -5.67 0.50
CA GLN A 20 12.06 -4.83 -0.68
C GLN A 20 13.16 -3.81 -0.94
N THR A 21 14.06 -3.56 0.00
CA THR A 21 15.19 -2.64 -0.20
C THR A 21 16.23 -3.22 -1.14
N LYS A 22 16.29 -4.54 -1.26
CA LYS A 22 17.25 -5.26 -2.10
C LYS A 22 16.76 -5.55 -3.51
N LEU A 23 15.44 -5.47 -3.74
CA LEU A 23 14.86 -5.63 -5.07
C LEU A 23 15.25 -4.48 -6.01
N PRO A 24 15.45 -4.73 -7.31
CA PRO A 24 15.30 -6.02 -8.01
C PRO A 24 16.57 -6.89 -7.98
N ALA A 25 17.69 -6.39 -7.45
CA ALA A 25 18.99 -7.05 -7.56
C ALA A 25 19.05 -8.38 -6.79
N VAL A 26 18.42 -8.43 -5.61
CA VAL A 26 18.43 -9.63 -4.76
C VAL A 26 17.01 -9.87 -4.23
N PHE A 27 16.50 -11.07 -4.44
CA PHE A 27 15.26 -11.54 -3.84
C PHE A 27 15.57 -12.38 -2.60
N GLU A 28 15.30 -11.85 -1.43
CA GLU A 28 15.52 -12.56 -0.17
C GLU A 28 14.44 -12.23 0.86
N PHE A 29 14.34 -13.07 1.87
CA PHE A 29 13.44 -12.88 3.00
C PHE A 29 14.22 -12.47 4.25
N VAL A 30 13.61 -11.59 5.04
CA VAL A 30 13.98 -11.31 6.43
C VAL A 30 12.99 -12.03 7.34
N GLU A 31 13.49 -12.71 8.33
CA GLU A 31 12.67 -13.39 9.35
C GLU A 31 12.71 -12.57 10.64
N CYS A 32 11.56 -12.03 11.03
CA CYS A 32 11.37 -11.26 12.25
C CYS A 32 10.78 -12.17 13.35
N ARG A 33 11.55 -12.40 14.40
CA ARG A 33 11.14 -13.20 15.58
C ARG A 33 10.78 -12.34 16.77
N ARG A 34 11.08 -11.05 16.70
CA ARG A 34 10.80 -10.05 17.71
C ARG A 34 10.07 -8.86 17.11
N TRP A 35 9.19 -8.24 17.89
CA TRP A 35 8.43 -7.07 17.43
C TRP A 35 9.33 -5.88 17.02
N GLN A 36 10.52 -5.73 17.68
CA GLN A 36 11.49 -4.70 17.33
C GLN A 36 12.01 -4.86 15.90
N GLU A 37 12.21 -6.11 15.46
CA GLU A 37 12.65 -6.40 14.08
C GLU A 37 11.58 -6.05 13.05
N VAL A 38 10.28 -6.23 13.41
CA VAL A 38 9.16 -5.77 12.59
C VAL A 38 9.12 -4.24 12.54
N SER A 39 9.29 -3.59 13.69
CA SER A 39 9.39 -2.12 13.79
C SER A 39 10.50 -1.58 12.88
N ASP A 40 11.68 -2.18 12.93
CA ASP A 40 12.82 -1.80 12.08
C ASP A 40 12.55 -2.08 10.60
N ALA A 41 11.91 -3.20 10.27
CA ALA A 41 11.55 -3.53 8.90
C ALA A 41 10.58 -2.50 8.28
N ILE A 42 9.64 -1.97 9.08
CA ILE A 42 8.73 -0.89 8.65
C ILE A 42 9.49 0.42 8.50
N ARG A 43 10.30 0.82 9.49
CA ARG A 43 11.08 2.08 9.44
C ARG A 43 12.07 2.12 8.28
N THR A 44 12.76 1.02 8.03
CA THR A 44 13.79 0.89 6.98
C THR A 44 13.19 0.52 5.61
N MET A 45 11.87 0.43 5.50
CA MET A 45 11.14 0.09 4.27
C MET A 45 11.49 -1.28 3.67
N LYS A 46 11.94 -2.23 4.47
CA LYS A 46 12.00 -3.64 4.07
C LYS A 46 10.60 -4.15 3.76
N VAL A 47 9.60 -3.71 4.53
CA VAL A 47 8.18 -3.80 4.21
C VAL A 47 7.60 -2.39 4.06
N ARG A 48 6.81 -2.13 3.00
CA ARG A 48 6.20 -0.84 2.67
C ARG A 48 4.87 -1.05 1.93
N GLY A 49 4.09 0.03 1.77
CA GLY A 49 2.72 0.00 1.26
C GLY A 49 1.71 -0.05 2.40
N ALA A 50 0.65 0.74 2.27
CA ALA A 50 -0.28 0.96 3.38
C ALA A 50 -0.85 -0.35 3.98
N PRO A 51 -1.41 -1.30 3.18
CA PRO A 51 -1.95 -2.55 3.73
C PRO A 51 -0.88 -3.49 4.30
N ALA A 52 0.28 -3.63 3.62
CA ALA A 52 1.36 -4.52 4.07
C ALA A 52 1.93 -4.07 5.43
N ILE A 53 2.07 -2.75 5.64
CA ILE A 53 2.52 -2.18 6.91
C ILE A 53 1.51 -2.50 8.03
N GLY A 54 0.21 -2.38 7.77
CA GLY A 54 -0.84 -2.71 8.73
C GLY A 54 -0.78 -4.18 9.16
N ALA A 55 -0.72 -5.10 8.21
CA ALA A 55 -0.62 -6.52 8.49
C ALA A 55 0.69 -6.87 9.22
N ALA A 56 1.83 -6.30 8.80
CA ALA A 56 3.11 -6.51 9.48
C ALA A 56 3.07 -6.02 10.93
N ALA A 57 2.48 -4.85 11.19
CA ALA A 57 2.34 -4.31 12.54
C ALA A 57 1.44 -5.19 13.42
N ALA A 58 0.32 -5.71 12.89
CA ALA A 58 -0.53 -6.64 13.61
C ALA A 58 0.24 -7.89 14.08
N TYR A 59 1.05 -8.50 13.20
CA TYR A 59 1.93 -9.60 13.59
C TYR A 59 3.05 -9.16 14.55
N GLY A 60 3.54 -7.91 14.43
CA GLY A 60 4.48 -7.33 15.40
C GLY A 60 3.88 -7.29 16.81
N VAL A 61 2.61 -6.95 16.96
CA VAL A 61 1.88 -7.00 18.24
C VAL A 61 1.81 -8.44 18.77
N VAL A 62 1.56 -9.43 17.91
CA VAL A 62 1.56 -10.85 18.30
C VAL A 62 2.93 -11.28 18.83
N LEU A 63 4.03 -10.92 18.14
CA LEU A 63 5.39 -11.21 18.58
C LEU A 63 5.67 -10.59 19.95
N GLY A 64 5.25 -9.33 20.17
CA GLY A 64 5.36 -8.66 21.46
C GLY A 64 4.59 -9.39 22.58
N ALA A 65 3.39 -9.88 22.28
CA ALA A 65 2.61 -10.69 23.24
C ALA A 65 3.29 -12.04 23.53
N MET A 66 3.91 -12.66 22.52
CA MET A 66 4.63 -13.93 22.68
C MET A 66 5.89 -13.79 23.56
N GLU A 67 6.56 -12.65 23.54
CA GLU A 67 7.71 -12.35 24.44
C GLU A 67 7.27 -12.37 25.91
N CYS A 68 5.99 -12.09 26.22
CA CYS A 68 5.41 -12.06 27.56
C CYS A 68 4.70 -13.36 27.96
N ARG A 69 4.92 -14.48 27.28
CA ARG A 69 4.17 -15.74 27.44
C ARG A 69 4.18 -16.32 28.86
N GLY A 70 5.13 -15.99 29.69
CA GLY A 70 5.24 -16.47 31.08
C GLY A 70 4.75 -15.47 32.15
N GLU A 71 4.29 -14.29 31.74
CA GLU A 71 3.89 -13.22 32.64
C GLU A 71 2.42 -13.34 33.08
N THR A 72 2.05 -12.56 34.11
CA THR A 72 0.63 -12.39 34.46
C THR A 72 -0.14 -11.69 33.37
N SER A 73 -1.45 -11.86 33.30
CA SER A 73 -2.29 -11.24 32.32
C SER A 73 -2.15 -9.70 32.30
N GLU A 74 -2.11 -9.08 33.47
CA GLU A 74 -1.99 -7.62 33.60
C GLU A 74 -0.66 -7.11 33.04
N ARG A 75 0.45 -7.82 33.34
CA ARG A 75 1.77 -7.46 32.81
C ARG A 75 1.85 -7.62 31.31
N LEU A 76 1.29 -8.72 30.79
CA LEU A 76 1.22 -8.95 29.35
C LEU A 76 0.43 -7.83 28.66
N ILE A 77 -0.76 -7.48 29.17
CA ILE A 77 -1.59 -6.41 28.58
C ILE A 77 -0.84 -5.08 28.58
N ALA A 78 -0.18 -4.71 29.68
CA ALA A 78 0.59 -3.48 29.77
C ALA A 78 1.78 -3.46 28.79
N ALA A 79 2.51 -4.59 28.66
CA ALA A 79 3.62 -4.71 27.73
C ALA A 79 3.16 -4.62 26.25
N VAL A 80 2.07 -5.31 25.89
CA VAL A 80 1.52 -5.27 24.52
C VAL A 80 1.00 -3.87 24.17
N ALA A 81 0.38 -3.16 25.11
CA ALA A 81 -0.03 -1.76 24.91
C ALA A 81 1.18 -0.86 24.61
N ALA A 82 2.32 -1.07 25.26
CA ALA A 82 3.56 -0.36 24.95
C ALA A 82 4.08 -0.72 23.55
N VAL A 83 4.05 -1.99 23.15
CA VAL A 83 4.43 -2.44 21.79
C VAL A 83 3.57 -1.75 20.73
N ILE A 84 2.25 -1.69 20.92
CA ILE A 84 1.32 -0.99 19.99
C ILE A 84 1.73 0.47 19.84
N LYS A 85 2.03 1.15 20.95
CA LYS A 85 2.46 2.56 20.93
C LYS A 85 3.78 2.77 20.18
N GLU A 86 4.75 1.87 20.35
CA GLU A 86 6.03 1.94 19.64
C GLU A 86 5.88 1.66 18.13
N LEU A 87 5.06 0.66 17.77
CA LEU A 87 4.78 0.38 16.36
C LEU A 87 4.08 1.56 15.67
N ALA A 88 3.18 2.26 16.35
CA ALA A 88 2.49 3.44 15.82
C ALA A 88 3.47 4.57 15.42
N GLN A 89 4.64 4.65 16.07
CA GLN A 89 5.67 5.66 15.77
C GLN A 89 6.51 5.33 14.54
N THR A 90 6.40 4.13 13.96
CA THR A 90 7.22 3.72 12.82
C THR A 90 6.90 4.49 11.55
N ARG A 91 5.63 4.79 11.28
CA ARG A 91 5.13 5.53 10.13
C ARG A 91 3.89 6.37 10.54
N PRO A 92 4.07 7.55 11.14
CA PRO A 92 2.98 8.34 11.74
C PRO A 92 1.87 8.79 10.77
N THR A 93 2.12 8.76 9.46
CA THR A 93 1.17 9.18 8.43
C THR A 93 0.40 8.02 7.78
N ALA A 94 0.78 6.77 8.08
CA ALA A 94 0.22 5.58 7.41
C ALA A 94 -1.12 5.14 8.04
N VAL A 95 -2.25 5.46 7.41
CA VAL A 95 -3.61 5.15 7.90
C VAL A 95 -3.80 3.69 8.26
N ASN A 96 -3.41 2.78 7.37
CA ASN A 96 -3.60 1.35 7.58
C ASN A 96 -2.79 0.80 8.77
N LEU A 97 -1.67 1.45 9.13
CA LEU A 97 -0.94 1.12 10.36
C LEU A 97 -1.82 1.36 11.59
N PHE A 98 -2.39 2.57 11.70
CA PHE A 98 -3.24 2.92 12.83
C PHE A 98 -4.51 2.09 12.87
N TRP A 99 -5.15 1.87 11.73
CA TRP A 99 -6.31 1.00 11.62
C TRP A 99 -6.04 -0.43 12.13
N ALA A 100 -4.92 -1.04 11.75
CA ALA A 100 -4.57 -2.37 12.20
C ALA A 100 -4.23 -2.39 13.71
N LEU A 101 -3.47 -1.39 14.18
CA LEU A 101 -3.11 -1.28 15.61
C LEU A 101 -4.33 -1.03 16.49
N GLU A 102 -5.31 -0.23 16.05
CA GLU A 102 -6.58 -0.02 16.76
C GLU A 102 -7.36 -1.33 16.89
N ARG A 103 -7.44 -2.14 15.84
CA ARG A 103 -8.05 -3.47 15.91
C ARG A 103 -7.37 -4.34 16.94
N MET A 104 -6.02 -4.38 16.93
CA MET A 104 -5.25 -5.16 17.91
C MET A 104 -5.47 -4.64 19.34
N GLU A 105 -5.54 -3.32 19.54
CA GLU A 105 -5.83 -2.71 20.83
C GLU A 105 -7.24 -3.06 21.34
N ASN A 106 -8.23 -3.06 20.47
CA ASN A 106 -9.61 -3.43 20.81
C ASN A 106 -9.69 -4.90 21.24
N ILE A 107 -8.99 -5.80 20.54
CA ILE A 107 -8.89 -7.21 20.98
C ILE A 107 -8.19 -7.29 22.33
N LEU A 108 -7.08 -6.59 22.52
CA LEU A 108 -6.34 -6.60 23.79
C LEU A 108 -7.23 -6.18 24.97
N LYS A 109 -7.98 -5.09 24.82
CA LYS A 109 -8.95 -4.61 25.83
C LYS A 109 -10.05 -5.65 26.12
N ALA A 110 -10.58 -6.31 25.10
CA ALA A 110 -11.61 -7.34 25.23
C ALA A 110 -11.12 -8.63 25.91
N GLN A 111 -9.80 -8.79 26.09
CA GLN A 111 -9.20 -9.94 26.77
C GLN A 111 -8.76 -9.64 28.21
N GLU A 112 -9.08 -8.47 28.78
CA GLU A 112 -8.77 -8.15 30.16
C GLU A 112 -9.32 -9.22 31.12
N GLY A 113 -8.48 -9.62 32.08
CA GLY A 113 -8.82 -10.67 33.09
C GLY A 113 -8.73 -12.11 32.57
N LYS A 114 -8.42 -12.34 31.30
CA LYS A 114 -8.25 -13.71 30.76
C LYS A 114 -6.81 -14.20 30.90
N PRO A 115 -6.57 -15.52 30.91
CA PRO A 115 -5.22 -16.08 30.96
C PRO A 115 -4.35 -15.59 29.82
N ALA A 116 -3.05 -15.35 30.05
CA ALA A 116 -2.10 -14.85 29.05
C ALA A 116 -2.12 -15.63 27.73
N ALA A 117 -2.24 -16.96 27.79
CA ALA A 117 -2.34 -17.80 26.60
C ALA A 117 -3.57 -17.47 25.74
N ALA A 118 -4.71 -17.16 26.36
CA ALA A 118 -5.93 -16.78 25.63
C ALA A 118 -5.81 -15.39 25.00
N VAL A 119 -5.10 -14.45 25.65
CA VAL A 119 -4.81 -13.13 25.10
C VAL A 119 -3.94 -13.25 23.85
N ILE A 120 -2.84 -14.01 23.93
CA ILE A 120 -1.92 -14.24 22.79
C ILE A 120 -2.67 -14.88 21.63
N GLU A 121 -3.48 -15.88 21.88
CA GLU A 121 -4.25 -16.58 20.83
C GLU A 121 -5.27 -15.65 20.17
N ALA A 122 -5.98 -14.84 20.95
CA ALA A 122 -6.92 -13.86 20.38
C ALA A 122 -6.22 -12.82 19.50
N LEU A 123 -5.07 -12.30 19.92
CA LEU A 123 -4.25 -11.39 19.12
C LEU A 123 -3.73 -12.06 17.83
N ARG A 124 -3.29 -13.32 17.91
CA ARG A 124 -2.84 -14.09 16.74
C ARG A 124 -3.96 -14.25 15.72
N LEU A 125 -5.15 -14.66 16.16
CA LEU A 125 -6.31 -14.81 15.28
C LEU A 125 -6.70 -13.49 14.62
N GLU A 126 -6.64 -12.38 15.34
CA GLU A 126 -6.93 -11.06 14.77
C GLU A 126 -5.89 -10.63 13.72
N ALA A 127 -4.60 -10.84 13.97
CA ALA A 127 -3.56 -10.53 13.00
C ALA A 127 -3.70 -11.38 11.71
N GLU A 128 -4.07 -12.66 11.84
CA GLU A 128 -4.37 -13.53 10.71
C GLU A 128 -5.62 -13.04 9.95
N ALA A 129 -6.65 -12.56 10.67
CA ALA A 129 -7.85 -11.98 10.06
C ALA A 129 -7.52 -10.72 9.28
N VAL A 130 -6.70 -9.81 9.82
CA VAL A 130 -6.22 -8.60 9.12
C VAL A 130 -5.52 -8.97 7.81
N ALA A 131 -4.63 -9.95 7.84
CA ALA A 131 -3.92 -10.39 6.65
C ALA A 131 -4.83 -11.08 5.62
N ALA A 132 -5.76 -11.91 6.07
CA ALA A 132 -6.71 -12.61 5.20
C ALA A 132 -7.72 -11.65 4.55
N GLU A 133 -8.19 -10.66 5.30
CA GLU A 133 -9.08 -9.61 4.79
C GLU A 133 -8.40 -8.77 3.71
N ASP A 134 -7.12 -8.42 3.88
CA ASP A 134 -6.34 -7.71 2.87
C ASP A 134 -6.28 -8.50 1.56
N VAL A 135 -5.93 -9.79 1.62
CA VAL A 135 -5.88 -10.67 0.44
C VAL A 135 -7.23 -10.74 -0.25
N LYS A 136 -8.32 -10.90 0.54
CA LYS A 136 -9.69 -10.95 0.01
C LYS A 136 -10.07 -9.63 -0.65
N ALA A 137 -9.79 -8.50 -0.02
CA ALA A 137 -10.08 -7.18 -0.55
C ALA A 137 -9.31 -6.92 -1.85
N CYS A 138 -8.01 -7.20 -1.89
CA CYS A 138 -7.19 -7.03 -3.10
C CYS A 138 -7.68 -7.86 -4.28
N ARG A 139 -8.10 -9.11 -4.05
CA ARG A 139 -8.69 -9.96 -5.09
C ARG A 139 -10.03 -9.44 -5.60
N ALA A 140 -10.88 -8.95 -4.71
CA ALA A 140 -12.15 -8.33 -5.08
C ALA A 140 -11.93 -7.04 -5.87
N ILE A 141 -11.00 -6.17 -5.46
CA ILE A 141 -10.58 -4.97 -6.20
C ILE A 141 -10.12 -5.37 -7.61
N GLY A 142 -9.27 -6.37 -7.72
CA GLY A 142 -8.82 -6.90 -9.02
C GLY A 142 -9.98 -7.32 -9.91
N THR A 143 -10.92 -8.10 -9.38
CA THR A 143 -12.10 -8.58 -10.11
C THR A 143 -13.00 -7.41 -10.54
N ASN A 144 -13.27 -6.47 -9.65
CA ASN A 144 -14.16 -5.34 -9.90
C ASN A 144 -13.59 -4.37 -10.95
N GLY A 145 -12.26 -4.19 -10.97
CA GLY A 145 -11.60 -3.28 -11.89
C GLY A 145 -11.18 -3.91 -13.23
N ALA A 146 -11.08 -5.23 -13.33
CA ALA A 146 -10.49 -5.92 -14.50
C ALA A 146 -11.15 -5.53 -15.83
N SER A 147 -12.47 -5.34 -15.83
CA SER A 147 -13.26 -5.01 -17.03
C SER A 147 -13.00 -3.59 -17.58
N LEU A 148 -12.32 -2.73 -16.82
CA LEU A 148 -11.91 -1.41 -17.28
C LEU A 148 -10.80 -1.48 -18.33
N ILE A 149 -9.96 -2.54 -18.28
CA ILE A 149 -8.86 -2.75 -19.21
C ILE A 149 -9.38 -3.52 -20.43
N LYS A 150 -9.14 -2.99 -21.63
CA LYS A 150 -9.57 -3.59 -22.89
C LYS A 150 -8.40 -4.14 -23.68
N ASN A 151 -8.70 -4.94 -24.70
CA ASN A 151 -7.68 -5.42 -25.63
C ASN A 151 -7.06 -4.24 -26.40
N GLY A 152 -5.75 -4.19 -26.41
CA GLY A 152 -4.97 -3.14 -27.07
C GLY A 152 -4.61 -1.95 -26.18
N ASP A 153 -5.14 -1.88 -24.96
CA ASP A 153 -4.89 -0.74 -24.08
C ASP A 153 -3.41 -0.64 -23.65
N GLY A 154 -2.95 0.59 -23.50
CA GLY A 154 -1.79 0.95 -22.70
C GLY A 154 -2.27 1.46 -21.34
N VAL A 155 -1.91 0.76 -20.29
CA VAL A 155 -2.28 1.08 -18.89
C VAL A 155 -1.09 1.74 -18.20
N LEU A 156 -1.24 2.99 -17.76
CA LEU A 156 -0.19 3.69 -17.01
C LEU A 156 -0.41 3.52 -15.51
N THR A 157 0.69 3.25 -14.79
CA THR A 157 0.71 3.21 -13.33
C THR A 157 1.96 3.86 -12.74
N ILE A 158 1.88 4.31 -11.48
CA ILE A 158 2.97 4.94 -10.72
C ILE A 158 3.12 4.26 -9.36
N CYS A 159 4.30 4.35 -8.77
CA CYS A 159 4.66 3.73 -7.51
C CYS A 159 4.60 2.19 -7.60
N ASN A 160 4.33 1.56 -6.48
CA ASN A 160 4.03 0.14 -6.42
C ASN A 160 2.80 -0.09 -5.53
N ALA A 161 1.69 -0.44 -6.17
CA ALA A 161 0.45 -0.86 -5.56
C ALA A 161 0.14 -2.32 -5.93
N GLY A 162 1.18 -3.15 -5.88
CA GLY A 162 1.16 -4.59 -6.16
C GLY A 162 1.18 -5.45 -4.90
N ALA A 163 1.51 -6.72 -5.08
CA ALA A 163 1.63 -7.71 -4.00
C ALA A 163 2.64 -7.27 -2.94
N LEU A 164 3.72 -6.59 -3.33
CA LEU A 164 4.72 -6.06 -2.42
C LEU A 164 4.19 -4.93 -1.51
N ALA A 165 3.09 -4.27 -1.89
CA ALA A 165 2.47 -3.21 -1.10
C ALA A 165 1.32 -3.70 -0.21
N THR A 166 0.92 -4.95 -0.35
CA THR A 166 -0.16 -5.63 0.35
C THR A 166 0.35 -6.94 0.92
N VAL A 167 -0.53 -7.82 1.38
CA VAL A 167 -0.10 -9.15 1.85
C VAL A 167 0.26 -10.06 0.66
N ASP A 168 -0.51 -10.00 -0.46
CA ASP A 168 -0.40 -11.00 -1.52
C ASP A 168 -0.65 -10.47 -2.94
N TYR A 169 -1.75 -9.75 -3.21
CA TYR A 169 -2.27 -9.58 -4.57
C TYR A 169 -2.11 -8.21 -5.17
N GLY A 170 -2.13 -7.18 -4.33
CA GLY A 170 -2.07 -5.79 -4.76
C GLY A 170 -3.43 -5.20 -5.15
N THR A 171 -3.46 -3.88 -5.21
CA THR A 171 -4.66 -3.10 -5.58
C THR A 171 -4.62 -2.71 -7.06
N ALA A 172 -3.87 -1.68 -7.45
CA ALA A 172 -3.76 -1.28 -8.87
C ALA A 172 -3.15 -2.39 -9.74
N LEU A 173 -2.05 -3.03 -9.28
CA LEU A 173 -1.51 -4.19 -9.99
C LEU A 173 -2.44 -5.40 -9.85
N GLY A 174 -3.28 -5.47 -8.82
CA GLY A 174 -4.34 -6.48 -8.69
C GLY A 174 -5.35 -6.40 -9.84
N VAL A 175 -5.78 -5.19 -10.23
CA VAL A 175 -6.66 -4.97 -11.39
C VAL A 175 -5.96 -5.40 -12.68
N ILE A 176 -4.72 -4.98 -12.88
CA ILE A 176 -3.89 -5.37 -14.04
C ILE A 176 -3.73 -6.89 -14.11
N ARG A 177 -3.43 -7.52 -12.97
CA ARG A 177 -3.28 -8.97 -12.81
C ARG A 177 -4.55 -9.74 -13.15
N ALA A 178 -5.69 -9.25 -12.66
CA ALA A 178 -6.98 -9.88 -12.93
C ALA A 178 -7.34 -9.82 -14.42
N ALA A 179 -7.15 -8.68 -15.08
CA ALA A 179 -7.37 -8.54 -16.52
C ALA A 179 -6.44 -9.46 -17.33
N PHE A 180 -5.17 -9.56 -16.95
CA PHE A 180 -4.20 -10.44 -17.62
C PHE A 180 -4.59 -11.91 -17.50
N VAL A 181 -5.01 -12.36 -16.31
CA VAL A 181 -5.46 -13.75 -16.07
C VAL A 181 -6.74 -14.07 -16.85
N GLN A 182 -7.60 -13.08 -17.07
CA GLN A 182 -8.81 -13.23 -17.92
C GLN A 182 -8.49 -13.29 -19.41
N GLY A 183 -7.20 -13.13 -19.80
CA GLY A 183 -6.76 -13.24 -21.18
C GLY A 183 -6.83 -11.94 -21.97
N THR A 184 -7.10 -10.80 -21.33
CA THR A 184 -7.06 -9.48 -21.95
C THR A 184 -5.63 -9.16 -22.42
N LYS A 185 -5.48 -8.71 -23.65
CA LYS A 185 -4.19 -8.39 -24.27
C LYS A 185 -3.96 -6.88 -24.20
N PHE A 186 -3.06 -6.47 -23.36
CA PHE A 186 -2.69 -5.07 -23.14
C PHE A 186 -1.21 -4.98 -22.75
N HIS A 187 -0.70 -3.79 -22.54
CA HIS A 187 0.62 -3.58 -21.98
C HIS A 187 0.57 -2.49 -20.89
N VAL A 188 1.53 -2.55 -19.97
CA VAL A 188 1.62 -1.62 -18.84
C VAL A 188 2.78 -0.66 -19.05
N TYR A 189 2.54 0.64 -18.92
CA TYR A 189 3.58 1.64 -18.72
C TYR A 189 3.79 1.82 -17.22
N ALA A 190 4.93 1.37 -16.71
CA ALA A 190 5.32 1.55 -15.32
C ALA A 190 6.23 2.77 -15.22
N ALA A 191 5.77 3.85 -14.58
CA ALA A 191 6.60 5.01 -14.30
C ALA A 191 7.64 4.66 -13.22
N GLU A 192 8.89 5.11 -13.38
CA GLU A 192 10.00 4.78 -12.47
C GLU A 192 9.77 5.24 -11.04
N THR A 193 9.02 6.31 -10.84
CA THR A 193 8.63 6.87 -9.55
C THR A 193 9.81 7.42 -8.74
N ARG A 194 10.37 8.56 -9.20
CA ARG A 194 11.33 9.30 -8.39
C ARG A 194 10.67 9.80 -7.09
N PRO A 195 11.43 10.02 -5.97
CA PRO A 195 12.87 9.76 -5.84
C PRO A 195 13.23 8.33 -5.49
N PHE A 196 12.33 7.53 -4.87
CA PHE A 196 12.66 6.21 -4.29
C PHE A 196 12.62 5.04 -5.29
N LEU A 197 12.15 5.28 -6.52
CA LEU A 197 12.12 4.34 -7.64
C LEU A 197 11.26 3.08 -7.41
N GLN A 198 10.13 3.18 -6.70
CA GLN A 198 9.25 2.05 -6.45
C GLN A 198 8.71 1.45 -7.76
N GLY A 199 8.46 2.28 -8.78
CA GLY A 199 8.02 1.80 -10.08
C GLY A 199 9.09 0.98 -10.80
N ALA A 200 10.30 1.52 -10.87
CA ALA A 200 11.41 0.83 -11.53
C ALA A 200 11.86 -0.43 -10.78
N ARG A 201 11.91 -0.35 -9.45
CA ARG A 201 12.50 -1.43 -8.62
C ARG A 201 11.48 -2.52 -8.26
N LEU A 202 10.25 -2.16 -8.02
CA LEU A 202 9.24 -3.07 -7.46
C LEU A 202 8.15 -3.39 -8.47
N THR A 203 7.50 -2.39 -9.08
CA THR A 203 6.43 -2.63 -10.05
C THR A 203 6.92 -3.34 -11.28
N ALA A 204 8.03 -2.89 -11.87
CA ALA A 204 8.61 -3.54 -13.02
C ALA A 204 9.04 -4.98 -12.70
N TRP A 205 9.59 -5.21 -11.49
CA TRP A 205 9.96 -6.56 -11.04
C TRP A 205 8.73 -7.47 -10.93
N GLU A 206 7.63 -7.04 -10.28
CA GLU A 206 6.41 -7.84 -10.17
C GLU A 206 5.83 -8.19 -11.56
N LEU A 207 5.78 -7.21 -12.48
CA LEU A 207 5.22 -7.41 -13.81
C LEU A 207 6.06 -8.42 -14.63
N VAL A 208 7.39 -8.35 -14.53
CA VAL A 208 8.32 -9.30 -15.20
C VAL A 208 8.17 -10.70 -14.62
N GLU A 209 8.14 -10.85 -13.28
CA GLU A 209 7.98 -12.14 -12.60
C GLU A 209 6.66 -12.85 -12.97
N GLU A 210 5.63 -12.07 -13.30
CA GLU A 210 4.32 -12.59 -13.68
C GLU A 210 4.11 -12.72 -15.19
N GLY A 211 5.07 -12.26 -15.98
CA GLY A 211 5.00 -12.31 -17.44
C GLY A 211 3.98 -11.34 -18.04
N ILE A 212 3.62 -10.28 -17.31
CA ILE A 212 2.71 -9.23 -17.78
C ILE A 212 3.52 -8.27 -18.68
N PRO A 213 3.09 -8.03 -19.94
CA PRO A 213 3.80 -7.13 -20.85
C PRO A 213 3.91 -5.74 -20.28
N ALA A 214 5.12 -5.25 -20.05
CA ALA A 214 5.36 -3.95 -19.42
C ALA A 214 6.53 -3.19 -20.06
N ILE A 215 6.45 -1.87 -19.99
CA ILE A 215 7.46 -0.93 -20.45
C ILE A 215 7.76 0.02 -19.29
N LEU A 216 9.00 0.05 -18.83
CA LEU A 216 9.46 1.01 -17.85
C LEU A 216 9.69 2.37 -18.53
N ILE A 217 9.21 3.44 -17.91
CA ILE A 217 9.38 4.81 -18.38
C ILE A 217 9.89 5.72 -17.25
N CYS A 218 10.58 6.81 -17.60
CA CYS A 218 10.80 7.90 -16.66
C CYS A 218 9.49 8.66 -16.41
N ASP A 219 9.32 9.23 -15.22
CA ASP A 219 8.06 9.90 -14.82
C ASP A 219 7.66 11.02 -15.78
N ASN A 220 8.64 11.77 -16.29
CA ASN A 220 8.41 12.87 -17.23
C ASN A 220 7.99 12.44 -18.66
N MET A 221 8.02 11.14 -18.97
CA MET A 221 7.61 10.62 -20.28
C MET A 221 6.09 10.37 -20.37
N ALA A 222 5.38 10.36 -19.24
CA ALA A 222 3.95 10.05 -19.18
C ALA A 222 3.11 10.97 -20.10
N GLY A 223 3.34 12.29 -20.04
CA GLY A 223 2.62 13.25 -20.85
C GLY A 223 2.83 13.07 -22.36
N TRP A 224 4.05 12.71 -22.77
CA TRP A 224 4.33 12.41 -24.17
C TRP A 224 3.60 11.15 -24.65
N LEU A 225 3.56 10.09 -23.84
CA LEU A 225 2.81 8.87 -24.19
C LEU A 225 1.30 9.13 -24.31
N MET A 226 0.74 9.95 -23.41
CA MET A 226 -0.67 10.37 -23.46
C MET A 226 -0.96 11.18 -24.74
N GLN A 227 -0.09 12.13 -25.07
CA GLN A 227 -0.21 12.94 -26.32
C GLN A 227 -0.16 12.07 -27.58
N GLN A 228 0.63 11.00 -27.56
CA GLN A 228 0.71 10.03 -28.67
C GLN A 228 -0.47 9.06 -28.73
N GLY A 229 -1.45 9.14 -27.81
CA GLY A 229 -2.56 8.20 -27.71
C GLY A 229 -2.15 6.78 -27.32
N ARG A 230 -1.00 6.62 -26.66
CA ARG A 230 -0.50 5.31 -26.23
C ARG A 230 -1.05 4.86 -24.88
N VAL A 231 -1.64 5.75 -24.10
CA VAL A 231 -2.24 5.46 -22.79
C VAL A 231 -3.75 5.63 -22.92
N GLN A 232 -4.50 4.59 -22.61
CA GLN A 232 -5.96 4.59 -22.63
C GLN A 232 -6.54 4.64 -21.22
N LEU A 233 -5.72 4.31 -20.19
CA LEU A 233 -6.17 4.17 -18.83
C LEU A 233 -5.03 4.44 -17.84
N VAL A 234 -5.31 5.16 -16.77
CA VAL A 234 -4.41 5.30 -15.63
C VAL A 234 -5.03 4.59 -14.42
N ILE A 235 -4.28 3.68 -13.80
CA ILE A 235 -4.70 3.01 -12.55
C ILE A 235 -3.57 3.14 -11.53
N VAL A 236 -3.89 3.72 -10.36
CA VAL A 236 -2.93 3.95 -9.27
C VAL A 236 -3.47 3.41 -7.95
N GLY A 237 -2.60 3.25 -6.95
CA GLY A 237 -3.01 2.98 -5.58
C GLY A 237 -3.40 4.26 -4.82
N ALA A 238 -3.61 4.12 -3.51
CA ALA A 238 -3.77 5.24 -2.60
C ALA A 238 -3.08 4.94 -1.26
N ASP A 239 -2.54 6.00 -0.65
CA ASP A 239 -2.05 5.96 0.74
C ASP A 239 -3.13 6.44 1.72
N ARG A 240 -4.01 7.37 1.30
CA ARG A 240 -5.18 7.83 2.05
C ARG A 240 -6.22 8.46 1.13
N ILE A 241 -7.49 8.25 1.40
CA ILE A 241 -8.63 8.84 0.68
C ILE A 241 -9.51 9.59 1.69
N ALA A 242 -9.71 10.90 1.48
CA ALA A 242 -10.58 11.72 2.32
C ALA A 242 -12.07 11.50 1.99
N ALA A 243 -12.96 11.97 2.87
CA ALA A 243 -14.42 11.82 2.73
C ALA A 243 -14.99 12.36 1.40
N ASN A 244 -14.37 13.41 0.83
CA ASN A 244 -14.78 13.97 -0.45
C ASN A 244 -14.20 13.25 -1.69
N GLY A 245 -13.40 12.19 -1.49
CA GLY A 245 -12.74 11.43 -2.56
C GLY A 245 -11.35 11.96 -2.96
N ASP A 246 -10.89 13.08 -2.42
CA ASP A 246 -9.51 13.52 -2.63
C ASP A 246 -8.54 12.43 -2.16
N THR A 247 -7.56 12.12 -2.98
CA THR A 247 -6.70 10.96 -2.77
C THR A 247 -5.24 11.37 -2.65
N ALA A 248 -4.62 11.06 -1.51
CA ALA A 248 -3.17 11.13 -1.36
C ALA A 248 -2.53 9.84 -1.86
N ASN A 249 -1.53 9.98 -2.69
CA ASN A 249 -0.70 8.87 -3.18
C ASN A 249 0.73 9.37 -3.44
N LYS A 250 1.61 8.47 -3.83
CA LYS A 250 3.01 8.75 -4.12
C LYS A 250 3.17 10.00 -4.98
N ILE A 251 4.13 10.88 -4.59
CA ILE A 251 4.46 12.10 -5.33
C ILE A 251 4.57 11.82 -6.85
N GLY A 252 3.96 12.68 -7.66
CA GLY A 252 3.81 12.53 -9.11
C GLY A 252 2.44 12.03 -9.56
N THR A 253 1.63 11.47 -8.64
CA THR A 253 0.28 10.96 -8.95
C THR A 253 -0.64 12.10 -9.43
N TYR A 254 -0.62 13.25 -8.76
CA TYR A 254 -1.37 14.45 -9.18
C TYR A 254 -0.99 14.90 -10.58
N THR A 255 0.30 14.90 -10.91
CA THR A 255 0.77 15.24 -12.26
C THR A 255 0.13 14.32 -13.31
N PHE A 256 0.06 13.02 -13.05
CA PHE A 256 -0.55 12.06 -13.97
C PHE A 256 -2.05 12.26 -14.09
N ALA A 257 -2.74 12.58 -12.98
CA ALA A 257 -4.17 12.86 -13.00
C ALA A 257 -4.50 14.12 -13.83
N VAL A 258 -3.73 15.19 -13.70
CA VAL A 258 -3.88 16.42 -14.50
C VAL A 258 -3.63 16.15 -15.98
N LEU A 259 -2.57 15.41 -16.31
CA LEU A 259 -2.27 15.04 -17.69
C LEU A 259 -3.35 14.13 -18.29
N ALA A 260 -3.81 13.14 -17.54
CA ALA A 260 -4.88 12.25 -17.95
C ALA A 260 -6.17 13.03 -18.25
N HIS A 261 -6.55 13.95 -17.36
CA HIS A 261 -7.72 14.80 -17.53
C HIS A 261 -7.58 15.69 -18.78
N HIS A 262 -6.42 16.31 -19.00
CA HIS A 262 -6.15 17.14 -20.19
C HIS A 262 -6.29 16.34 -21.50
N HIS A 263 -5.91 15.06 -21.50
CA HIS A 263 -5.99 14.18 -22.68
C HIS A 263 -7.29 13.37 -22.75
N GLY A 264 -8.25 13.56 -21.84
CA GLY A 264 -9.51 12.81 -21.79
C GLY A 264 -9.34 11.33 -21.46
N ILE A 265 -8.26 10.97 -20.75
CA ILE A 265 -7.94 9.60 -20.33
C ILE A 265 -8.53 9.36 -18.93
N PRO A 266 -9.31 8.29 -18.70
CA PRO A 266 -9.85 8.00 -17.38
C PRO A 266 -8.74 7.65 -16.39
N PHE A 267 -8.85 8.21 -15.18
CA PHE A 267 -7.92 8.03 -14.07
C PHE A 267 -8.64 7.34 -12.91
N TYR A 268 -8.20 6.14 -12.53
CA TYR A 268 -8.79 5.36 -11.46
C TYR A 268 -7.83 5.18 -10.29
N VAL A 269 -8.40 5.16 -9.09
CA VAL A 269 -7.72 4.82 -7.84
C VAL A 269 -8.19 3.44 -7.40
N ALA A 270 -7.27 2.52 -7.10
CA ALA A 270 -7.57 1.18 -6.59
C ALA A 270 -7.08 1.04 -5.15
N ALA A 271 -8.00 0.96 -4.21
CA ALA A 271 -7.69 0.91 -2.78
C ALA A 271 -8.79 0.20 -1.98
N PRO A 272 -8.45 -0.51 -0.89
CA PRO A 272 -9.45 -1.09 0.00
C PRO A 272 -10.15 0.00 0.83
N LEU A 273 -11.34 -0.29 1.31
CA LEU A 273 -12.11 0.62 2.18
C LEU A 273 -11.34 1.03 3.45
N SER A 274 -10.36 0.22 3.89
CA SER A 274 -9.50 0.56 5.02
C SER A 274 -8.55 1.75 4.77
N THR A 275 -8.38 2.16 3.51
CA THR A 275 -7.58 3.32 3.12
C THR A 275 -8.41 4.62 3.14
N ILE A 276 -9.75 4.51 3.26
CA ILE A 276 -10.66 5.65 3.31
C ILE A 276 -10.73 6.18 4.74
N ASP A 277 -10.42 7.45 4.91
CA ASP A 277 -10.45 8.18 6.17
C ASP A 277 -11.55 9.26 6.13
N ILE A 278 -12.74 8.89 6.58
CA ILE A 278 -13.90 9.81 6.60
C ILE A 278 -13.82 10.86 7.71
N SER A 279 -12.84 10.78 8.61
CA SER A 279 -12.60 11.82 9.62
C SER A 279 -12.00 13.09 9.01
N LEU A 280 -11.44 12.99 7.80
CA LEU A 280 -10.92 14.12 7.03
C LEU A 280 -11.93 14.53 5.97
N ASP A 281 -12.40 15.76 6.03
CA ASP A 281 -13.42 16.29 5.09
C ASP A 281 -12.88 16.42 3.67
N SER A 282 -11.57 16.73 3.52
CA SER A 282 -10.92 16.96 2.23
C SER A 282 -9.44 16.59 2.25
N GLY A 283 -8.86 16.46 1.08
CA GLY A 283 -7.43 16.17 0.91
C GLY A 283 -6.49 17.25 1.47
N ARG A 284 -6.99 18.47 1.74
CA ARG A 284 -6.21 19.54 2.37
C ARG A 284 -5.80 19.22 3.80
N GLU A 285 -6.53 18.33 4.45
CA GLU A 285 -6.30 17.91 5.83
C GLU A 285 -5.37 16.71 5.94
N ILE A 286 -5.05 16.07 4.81
CA ILE A 286 -4.15 14.92 4.79
C ILE A 286 -2.71 15.38 5.10
N PRO A 287 -2.08 14.88 6.17
CA PRO A 287 -0.69 15.23 6.47
C PRO A 287 0.24 14.60 5.44
N ILE A 288 1.11 15.44 4.85
CA ILE A 288 2.11 14.99 3.87
C ILE A 288 3.45 14.82 4.55
N GLU A 289 3.98 13.59 4.52
CA GLU A 289 5.31 13.26 5.03
C GLU A 289 6.39 13.89 4.17
N GLU A 290 7.31 14.63 4.77
CA GLU A 290 8.54 15.08 4.12
C GLU A 290 9.69 14.11 4.46
N ARG A 291 10.45 13.71 3.44
CA ARG A 291 11.45 12.67 3.55
C ARG A 291 12.86 13.21 3.39
N ALA A 292 13.86 12.36 3.72
CA ALA A 292 15.26 12.74 3.70
C ALA A 292 15.71 13.26 2.32
N ALA A 293 16.53 14.32 2.36
CA ALA A 293 17.07 14.96 1.16
C ALA A 293 17.92 14.01 0.30
N GLU A 294 18.52 13.02 0.93
CA GLU A 294 19.36 12.02 0.29
C GLU A 294 18.61 11.20 -0.77
N GLU A 295 17.31 10.98 -0.60
CA GLU A 295 16.51 10.27 -1.60
C GLU A 295 16.46 11.02 -2.94
N VAL A 296 16.52 12.35 -2.90
CA VAL A 296 16.53 13.20 -4.11
C VAL A 296 17.95 13.38 -4.64
N THR A 297 18.90 13.64 -3.73
CA THR A 297 20.28 14.00 -4.10
C THR A 297 21.16 12.81 -4.44
N HIS A 298 20.73 11.59 -4.12
CA HIS A 298 21.47 10.37 -4.44
C HIS A 298 20.64 9.41 -5.27
N LEU A 299 21.30 8.63 -6.11
CA LEU A 299 20.71 7.57 -6.90
C LEU A 299 21.57 6.31 -6.73
N LEU A 300 20.98 5.23 -6.20
CA LEU A 300 21.66 3.97 -5.94
C LEU A 300 23.00 4.14 -5.16
N GLY A 301 22.96 5.02 -4.15
CA GLY A 301 24.12 5.33 -3.31
C GLY A 301 25.10 6.36 -3.89
N HIS A 302 24.94 6.79 -5.14
CA HIS A 302 25.77 7.80 -5.77
C HIS A 302 25.11 9.17 -5.69
N ARG A 303 25.87 10.17 -5.25
CA ARG A 303 25.41 11.56 -5.25
C ARG A 303 25.29 12.07 -6.70
N ILE A 304 24.14 12.64 -7.04
CA ILE A 304 23.84 13.19 -8.38
C ILE A 304 23.58 14.69 -8.37
N ALA A 305 23.53 15.32 -7.19
CA ALA A 305 23.30 16.74 -7.05
C ALA A 305 24.49 17.41 -6.30
N PRO A 306 24.79 18.71 -6.57
CA PRO A 306 25.87 19.41 -5.89
C PRO A 306 25.61 19.51 -4.39
N GLU A 307 26.69 19.59 -3.60
CA GLU A 307 26.61 19.88 -2.16
C GLU A 307 26.01 21.25 -1.91
N GLY A 308 25.23 21.36 -0.82
CA GLY A 308 24.62 22.63 -0.42
C GLY A 308 23.35 23.02 -1.17
N ILE A 309 22.91 22.23 -2.18
CA ILE A 309 21.60 22.48 -2.81
C ILE A 309 20.44 22.21 -1.84
N GLY A 310 19.48 23.14 -1.76
CA GLY A 310 18.24 22.91 -1.02
C GLY A 310 17.40 21.81 -1.66
N VAL A 311 16.72 21.00 -0.85
CA VAL A 311 15.88 19.90 -1.31
C VAL A 311 14.48 20.03 -0.70
N TYR A 312 13.45 19.78 -1.52
CA TYR A 312 12.08 19.60 -1.11
C TYR A 312 11.65 18.20 -1.54
N ASN A 313 11.27 17.35 -0.59
CA ASN A 313 11.00 15.93 -0.83
C ASN A 313 9.70 15.46 -0.14
N PRO A 314 8.52 15.94 -0.58
CA PRO A 314 7.25 15.41 -0.11
C PRO A 314 7.08 13.97 -0.63
N ALA A 315 6.65 13.06 0.27
CA ALA A 315 6.45 11.66 -0.09
C ALA A 315 5.22 11.44 -0.99
N PHE A 316 4.21 12.30 -0.82
CA PHE A 316 2.90 12.18 -1.45
C PHE A 316 2.46 13.51 -2.04
N ASP A 317 1.53 13.44 -2.99
CA ASP A 317 0.71 14.56 -3.43
C ASP A 317 -0.79 14.18 -3.31
N VAL A 318 -1.65 15.17 -3.40
CA VAL A 318 -3.10 14.99 -3.30
C VAL A 318 -3.74 15.23 -4.66
N THR A 319 -4.42 14.21 -5.17
CA THR A 319 -5.23 14.29 -6.38
C THR A 319 -6.65 14.69 -6.00
N PRO A 320 -7.16 15.84 -6.48
CA PRO A 320 -8.54 16.24 -6.25
C PRO A 320 -9.54 15.26 -6.87
N ALA A 321 -10.63 15.03 -6.17
CA ALA A 321 -11.66 14.05 -6.53
C ALA A 321 -12.25 14.25 -7.95
N HIS A 322 -12.35 15.49 -8.43
CA HIS A 322 -12.88 15.78 -9.77
C HIS A 322 -11.97 15.29 -10.92
N LEU A 323 -10.71 14.91 -10.65
CA LEU A 323 -9.80 14.29 -11.61
C LEU A 323 -9.87 12.77 -11.62
N ILE A 324 -10.61 12.17 -10.68
CA ILE A 324 -10.73 10.73 -10.48
C ILE A 324 -12.04 10.26 -11.11
N ALA A 325 -11.97 9.35 -12.06
CA ALA A 325 -13.13 8.77 -12.75
C ALA A 325 -13.87 7.75 -11.87
N GLY A 326 -13.15 7.05 -11.00
CA GLY A 326 -13.72 6.10 -10.05
C GLY A 326 -12.67 5.56 -9.07
N ILE A 327 -13.16 5.12 -7.90
CA ILE A 327 -12.37 4.44 -6.87
C ILE A 327 -12.77 2.97 -6.86
N ILE A 328 -11.85 2.10 -7.24
CA ILE A 328 -12.04 0.64 -7.32
C ILE A 328 -11.78 0.06 -5.93
N THR A 329 -12.82 -0.50 -5.32
CA THR A 329 -12.77 -1.08 -3.97
C THR A 329 -13.20 -2.55 -3.99
N GLU A 330 -13.09 -3.23 -2.86
CA GLU A 330 -13.58 -4.60 -2.68
C GLU A 330 -15.11 -4.75 -2.80
N VAL A 331 -15.86 -3.65 -2.66
CA VAL A 331 -17.33 -3.66 -2.79
C VAL A 331 -17.83 -3.16 -4.14
N GLY A 332 -16.93 -2.79 -5.06
CA GLY A 332 -17.25 -2.30 -6.40
C GLY A 332 -16.49 -1.04 -6.76
N ILE A 333 -16.81 -0.46 -7.91
CA ILE A 333 -16.27 0.83 -8.36
C ILE A 333 -17.20 1.92 -7.82
N ILE A 334 -16.62 2.83 -7.04
CA ILE A 334 -17.32 3.98 -6.47
C ILE A 334 -17.09 5.16 -7.39
N GLU A 335 -18.16 5.71 -7.94
CA GLU A 335 -18.15 6.89 -8.82
C GLU A 335 -18.63 8.14 -8.07
N PRO A 336 -18.39 9.36 -8.59
CA PRO A 336 -18.96 10.58 -8.03
C PRO A 336 -20.51 10.52 -7.96
N PRO A 337 -21.14 11.17 -6.97
CA PRO A 337 -20.54 12.02 -5.94
C PRO A 337 -19.89 11.19 -4.81
N TYR A 338 -18.59 11.45 -4.56
CA TYR A 338 -17.81 10.58 -3.68
C TYR A 338 -18.23 10.65 -2.21
N ARG A 339 -18.58 11.82 -1.68
CA ARG A 339 -18.89 11.97 -0.25
C ARG A 339 -20.02 11.03 0.18
N GLU A 340 -21.10 10.98 -0.59
CA GLU A 340 -22.24 10.14 -0.32
C GLU A 340 -21.92 8.66 -0.60
N ASN A 341 -21.32 8.39 -1.75
CA ASN A 341 -21.08 7.02 -2.22
C ASN A 341 -19.99 6.29 -1.40
N LEU A 342 -18.96 7.01 -0.92
CA LEU A 342 -17.96 6.46 0.00
C LEU A 342 -18.57 6.15 1.38
N ALA A 343 -19.39 7.07 1.90
CA ALA A 343 -20.09 6.85 3.17
C ALA A 343 -21.04 5.63 3.11
N GLU A 344 -21.71 5.42 1.97
CA GLU A 344 -22.56 4.23 1.78
C GLU A 344 -21.74 2.95 1.63
N ALA A 345 -20.64 2.99 0.90
CA ALA A 345 -19.75 1.85 0.73
C ALA A 345 -19.19 1.35 2.06
N LEU A 346 -18.80 2.26 2.96
CA LEU A 346 -18.30 1.93 4.30
C LEU A 346 -19.34 1.21 5.18
N LYS A 347 -20.65 1.40 4.96
CA LYS A 347 -21.71 0.66 5.67
C LYS A 347 -21.80 -0.81 5.26
N LYS A 348 -21.20 -1.17 4.11
CA LYS A 348 -21.19 -2.55 3.57
C LYS A 348 -20.00 -3.38 4.06
N ARG A 349 -19.08 -2.76 4.81
CA ARG A 349 -17.92 -3.35 5.46
C ARG A 349 -18.33 -4.00 6.79
#